data_532ac9ee3b88dd42a861958c59e05eba
#
_entry.id   532ac9ee3b88dd42a861958c59e05eba
#
_cell.length_a   1.000
_cell.length_b   1.000
_cell.length_c   1.000
_cell.angle_alpha   90.00
_cell.angle_beta   90.00
_cell.angle_gamma   90.00
#
_symmetry.space_group_name_H-M   'P 1'
#
loop_
_entity.id
_entity.type
_entity.pdbx_description
1 polymer ?
#
loop_
_entity_poly.entity_id
_entity_poly.type
_entity_poly.pdbx_seq_one_letter_code
_entity_poly.pdbx_strand_id
1 'polypeptide(L)'
;MRLLATLLLALLLGAFTSWRNPEDDELTGAARRLAPGEFVYLPDGATHYEVAGPDTGRPVLLVHGMSVPYYIWDSTVTALTAAGFRTIRLDLYGRGWSDRPDTDYDGDLTDRQLKGLLDSLGLPGPVDIVGVSYGGFVTGHFARSYPRRVRSLTLIDPVFGSRKMKTRYTLPLLGPWLWQVLEVPKMAAGQPTDFLHPEAFPDWEERYRTQQRYEGFGRAILRTRQQLAQTDLPALYREVGATGRPVLLVWGREDRVTPFEGSTVVRAGIPAAEFFPVDSAAHLPMLERSSPVHARLLEFLRAH
;
A
#
# COMPACT_ATOMS: atom_id res chain seq x y z
N MET A 1 -43.35 6.59 25.31
CA MET A 1 -42.11 7.39 25.52
C MET A 1 -40.83 6.63 25.18
N ARG A 2 -40.57 5.43 25.76
CA ARG A 2 -39.30 4.70 25.48
C ARG A 2 -39.12 4.35 24.01
N LEU A 3 -40.13 3.85 23.30
CA LEU A 3 -40.06 3.51 21.88
C LEU A 3 -39.73 4.73 20.98
N LEU A 4 -40.39 5.87 21.27
CA LEU A 4 -40.11 7.13 20.52
C LEU A 4 -38.69 7.63 20.74
N ALA A 5 -38.18 7.54 21.97
CA ALA A 5 -36.80 7.92 22.29
C ALA A 5 -35.77 7.00 21.59
N THR A 6 -36.07 5.69 21.54
CA THR A 6 -35.20 4.72 20.82
C THR A 6 -35.18 5.00 19.31
N LEU A 7 -36.34 5.27 18.71
CA LEU A 7 -36.47 5.61 17.30
C LEU A 7 -35.74 6.93 16.97
N LEU A 8 -35.87 7.95 17.81
CA LEU A 8 -35.19 9.22 17.66
C LEU A 8 -33.67 9.05 17.75
N LEU A 9 -33.20 8.27 18.73
CA LEU A 9 -31.75 7.97 18.86
C LEU A 9 -31.23 7.23 17.65
N ALA A 10 -31.95 6.24 17.12
CA ALA A 10 -31.56 5.51 15.93
C ALA A 10 -31.49 6.42 14.70
N LEU A 11 -32.45 7.34 14.53
CA LEU A 11 -32.44 8.35 13.46
C LEU A 11 -31.25 9.31 13.58
N LEU A 12 -30.96 9.77 14.80
CA LEU A 12 -29.82 10.67 15.04
C LEU A 12 -28.48 9.98 14.78
N LEU A 13 -28.34 8.73 15.19
CA LEU A 13 -27.16 7.92 14.91
C LEU A 13 -27.01 7.65 13.40
N GLY A 14 -28.10 7.33 12.71
CA GLY A 14 -28.13 7.17 11.27
C GLY A 14 -27.72 8.45 10.53
N ALA A 15 -28.32 9.57 10.88
CA ALA A 15 -27.97 10.88 10.30
C ALA A 15 -26.50 11.27 10.58
N PHE A 16 -26.01 11.03 11.80
CA PHE A 16 -24.61 11.25 12.16
C PHE A 16 -23.68 10.37 11.33
N THR A 17 -24.02 9.09 11.16
CA THR A 17 -23.22 8.17 10.35
C THR A 17 -23.15 8.63 8.89
N SER A 18 -24.30 8.95 8.27
CA SER A 18 -24.34 9.45 6.89
C SER A 18 -23.56 10.76 6.72
N TRP A 19 -23.69 11.67 7.66
CA TRP A 19 -22.93 12.95 7.61
C TRP A 19 -21.42 12.75 7.75
N ARG A 20 -21.00 11.76 8.54
CA ARG A 20 -19.58 11.50 8.80
C ARG A 20 -18.93 10.52 7.81
N ASN A 21 -19.72 9.71 7.12
CA ASN A 21 -19.20 8.71 6.20
C ASN A 21 -18.81 9.35 4.87
N PRO A 22 -17.53 9.32 4.45
CA PRO A 22 -17.12 9.80 3.14
C PRO A 22 -17.40 8.78 2.01
N GLU A 23 -17.78 7.55 2.34
CA GLU A 23 -18.05 6.47 1.40
C GLU A 23 -19.51 6.59 0.92
N ASP A 24 -19.73 7.34 -0.14
CA ASP A 24 -21.04 7.67 -0.69
C ASP A 24 -21.28 7.11 -2.11
N ASP A 25 -20.28 6.40 -2.66
CA ASP A 25 -20.33 5.82 -3.99
C ASP A 25 -20.02 4.32 -4.02
N GLU A 26 -20.64 3.61 -4.96
CA GLU A 26 -20.26 2.24 -5.29
C GLU A 26 -19.20 2.22 -6.40
N LEU A 27 -18.23 1.33 -6.29
CA LEU A 27 -17.25 1.10 -7.36
C LEU A 27 -17.85 0.23 -8.46
N THR A 28 -18.73 0.82 -9.26
CA THR A 28 -19.42 0.16 -10.37
C THR A 28 -18.54 0.02 -11.62
N GLY A 29 -19.00 -0.77 -12.60
CA GLY A 29 -18.36 -0.82 -13.92
C GLY A 29 -18.34 0.55 -14.62
N ALA A 30 -19.31 1.45 -14.34
CA ALA A 30 -19.29 2.82 -14.85
C ALA A 30 -18.17 3.66 -14.21
N ALA A 31 -17.99 3.56 -12.91
CA ALA A 31 -16.90 4.22 -12.20
C ALA A 31 -15.54 3.74 -12.69
N ARG A 32 -15.36 2.42 -12.89
CA ARG A 32 -14.11 1.85 -13.41
C ARG A 32 -13.72 2.32 -14.81
N ARG A 33 -14.69 2.68 -15.65
CA ARG A 33 -14.39 3.27 -16.97
C ARG A 33 -13.74 4.66 -16.91
N LEU A 34 -13.75 5.30 -15.75
CA LEU A 34 -13.03 6.56 -15.49
C LEU A 34 -11.60 6.34 -15.03
N ALA A 35 -11.25 5.11 -14.63
CA ALA A 35 -9.91 4.77 -14.20
C ALA A 35 -8.97 4.74 -15.42
N PRO A 36 -7.74 5.24 -15.29
CA PRO A 36 -6.69 4.92 -16.25
C PRO A 36 -6.31 3.43 -16.12
N GLY A 37 -5.54 2.91 -17.11
CA GLY A 37 -5.03 1.54 -17.04
C GLY A 37 -6.07 0.48 -17.34
N GLU A 38 -5.87 -0.70 -16.77
CA GLU A 38 -6.61 -1.91 -17.10
C GLU A 38 -7.10 -2.64 -15.85
N PHE A 39 -7.97 -3.63 -16.07
CA PHE A 39 -8.50 -4.49 -15.03
C PHE A 39 -8.28 -5.97 -15.37
N VAL A 40 -7.84 -6.74 -14.40
CA VAL A 40 -7.87 -8.20 -14.44
C VAL A 40 -8.84 -8.73 -13.38
N TYR A 41 -9.67 -9.70 -13.76
CA TYR A 41 -10.62 -10.33 -12.85
C TYR A 41 -9.98 -11.59 -12.25
N LEU A 42 -9.65 -11.52 -10.98
CA LEU A 42 -9.07 -12.60 -10.20
C LEU A 42 -10.11 -13.23 -9.27
N PRO A 43 -9.84 -14.38 -8.63
CA PRO A 43 -10.83 -15.06 -7.78
C PRO A 43 -11.39 -14.20 -6.64
N ASP A 44 -10.59 -13.30 -6.06
CA ASP A 44 -11.01 -12.44 -4.96
C ASP A 44 -11.61 -11.09 -5.44
N GLY A 45 -11.62 -10.80 -6.75
CA GLY A 45 -12.20 -9.58 -7.34
C GLY A 45 -11.40 -8.97 -8.47
N ALA A 46 -11.90 -7.85 -9.00
CA ALA A 46 -11.21 -7.07 -10.03
C ALA A 46 -9.99 -6.36 -9.43
N THR A 47 -8.85 -6.50 -10.08
CA THR A 47 -7.62 -5.79 -9.77
C THR A 47 -7.33 -4.76 -10.86
N HIS A 48 -7.22 -3.50 -10.47
CA HIS A 48 -6.74 -2.42 -11.32
C HIS A 48 -5.22 -2.45 -11.40
N TYR A 49 -4.68 -2.26 -12.61
CA TYR A 49 -3.24 -2.18 -12.84
C TYR A 49 -2.90 -1.33 -14.06
N GLU A 50 -1.66 -0.91 -14.13
CA GLU A 50 -1.08 -0.27 -15.30
C GLU A 50 0.26 -0.90 -15.66
N VAL A 51 0.51 -1.03 -16.95
CA VAL A 51 1.81 -1.45 -17.50
C VAL A 51 2.38 -0.32 -18.33
N ALA A 52 3.67 -0.02 -18.14
CA ALA A 52 4.36 0.97 -18.93
C ALA A 52 5.80 0.53 -19.25
N GLY A 53 6.37 1.11 -20.30
CA GLY A 53 7.70 0.75 -20.81
C GLY A 53 7.66 -0.32 -21.90
N PRO A 54 8.82 -0.73 -22.42
CA PRO A 54 8.90 -1.67 -23.54
C PRO A 54 8.49 -3.08 -23.12
N ASP A 55 7.78 -3.80 -23.98
CA ASP A 55 7.32 -5.18 -23.71
C ASP A 55 8.48 -6.14 -23.44
N THR A 56 9.65 -5.89 -24.02
CA THR A 56 10.87 -6.66 -23.82
C THR A 56 11.66 -6.21 -22.60
N GLY A 57 11.21 -5.13 -21.93
CA GLY A 57 11.87 -4.60 -20.74
C GLY A 57 11.79 -5.57 -19.55
N ARG A 58 12.83 -5.54 -18.71
CA ARG A 58 12.85 -6.32 -17.48
C ARG A 58 11.69 -5.88 -16.56
N PRO A 59 10.82 -6.79 -16.10
CA PRO A 59 9.62 -6.42 -15.35
C PRO A 59 9.95 -6.00 -13.92
N VAL A 60 9.36 -4.88 -13.50
CA VAL A 60 9.42 -4.34 -12.14
C VAL A 60 7.99 -4.15 -11.63
N LEU A 61 7.61 -4.86 -10.57
CA LEU A 61 6.33 -4.73 -9.90
C LEU A 61 6.41 -3.69 -8.78
N LEU A 62 5.52 -2.69 -8.81
CA LEU A 62 5.46 -1.59 -7.87
C LEU A 62 4.23 -1.73 -6.96
N VAL A 63 4.46 -1.92 -5.67
CA VAL A 63 3.41 -2.17 -4.66
C VAL A 63 3.31 -1.01 -3.69
N HIS A 64 2.18 -0.34 -3.71
CA HIS A 64 1.92 0.86 -2.89
C HIS A 64 1.73 0.56 -1.39
N GLY A 65 1.64 1.61 -0.58
CA GLY A 65 1.50 1.55 0.88
C GLY A 65 0.10 1.22 1.40
N MET A 66 -0.17 1.63 2.64
CA MET A 66 -1.41 1.26 3.36
C MET A 66 -2.67 1.78 2.67
N SER A 67 -2.66 3.02 2.21
CA SER A 67 -3.90 3.68 1.77
C SER A 67 -3.76 4.54 0.53
N VAL A 68 -2.55 4.96 0.13
CA VAL A 68 -2.33 5.69 -1.12
C VAL A 68 -2.15 4.69 -2.25
N PRO A 69 -2.97 4.77 -3.34
CA PRO A 69 -2.97 3.77 -4.39
C PRO A 69 -1.85 3.96 -5.44
N TYR A 70 -1.96 3.29 -6.56
CA TYR A 70 -0.98 3.15 -7.64
C TYR A 70 -0.26 4.44 -8.05
N TYR A 71 -0.91 5.60 -7.99
CA TYR A 71 -0.33 6.88 -8.44
C TYR A 71 0.84 7.37 -7.58
N ILE A 72 1.07 6.77 -6.42
CA ILE A 72 2.27 7.03 -5.60
C ILE A 72 3.56 6.73 -6.39
N TRP A 73 3.45 5.97 -7.46
CA TRP A 73 4.55 5.53 -8.30
C TRP A 73 4.75 6.36 -9.59
N ASP A 74 3.98 7.45 -9.82
CA ASP A 74 4.01 8.21 -11.08
C ASP A 74 5.46 8.59 -11.50
N SER A 75 6.24 9.18 -10.60
CA SER A 75 7.63 9.56 -10.87
C SER A 75 8.57 8.37 -11.04
N THR A 76 8.34 7.29 -10.27
CA THR A 76 9.13 6.06 -10.35
C THR A 76 8.89 5.33 -11.67
N VAL A 77 7.65 5.25 -12.13
CA VAL A 77 7.30 4.69 -13.45
C VAL A 77 8.04 5.46 -14.55
N THR A 78 7.98 6.80 -14.52
CA THR A 78 8.69 7.64 -15.49
C THR A 78 10.19 7.35 -15.52
N ALA A 79 10.84 7.25 -14.34
CA ALA A 79 12.28 7.00 -14.26
C ALA A 79 12.66 5.60 -14.76
N LEU A 80 11.90 4.57 -14.37
CA LEU A 80 12.19 3.19 -14.73
C LEU A 80 11.93 2.92 -16.23
N THR A 81 10.85 3.45 -16.78
CA THR A 81 10.52 3.27 -18.20
C THR A 81 11.52 4.00 -19.12
N ALA A 82 11.95 5.20 -18.73
CA ALA A 82 13.02 5.91 -19.43
C ALA A 82 14.35 5.14 -19.41
N ALA A 83 14.56 4.28 -18.41
CA ALA A 83 15.75 3.41 -18.31
C ALA A 83 15.56 2.03 -18.98
N GLY A 84 14.42 1.80 -19.68
CA GLY A 84 14.14 0.58 -20.44
C GLY A 84 13.51 -0.57 -19.64
N PHE A 85 13.08 -0.34 -18.40
CA PHE A 85 12.33 -1.33 -17.63
C PHE A 85 10.85 -1.35 -18.03
N ARG A 86 10.21 -2.52 -17.88
CA ARG A 86 8.76 -2.68 -17.98
C ARG A 86 8.18 -2.62 -16.57
N THR A 87 7.45 -1.56 -16.25
CA THR A 87 6.85 -1.37 -14.94
C THR A 87 5.42 -1.91 -14.93
N ILE A 88 5.07 -2.57 -13.83
CA ILE A 88 3.71 -2.98 -13.49
C ILE A 88 3.38 -2.35 -12.15
N ARG A 89 2.33 -1.53 -12.08
CA ARG A 89 1.81 -1.01 -10.82
C ARG A 89 0.35 -1.39 -10.68
N LEU A 90 -0.10 -1.63 -9.46
CA LEU A 90 -1.47 -2.06 -9.20
C LEU A 90 -2.08 -1.29 -8.04
N ASP A 91 -3.39 -1.39 -7.91
CA ASP A 91 -4.09 -1.10 -6.66
C ASP A 91 -4.30 -2.40 -5.90
N LEU A 92 -3.81 -2.47 -4.66
CA LEU A 92 -4.14 -3.57 -3.75
C LEU A 92 -5.65 -3.58 -3.48
N TYR A 93 -6.22 -4.76 -3.24
CA TYR A 93 -7.63 -4.86 -2.85
C TYR A 93 -7.97 -3.90 -1.72
N GLY A 94 -9.12 -3.26 -1.80
CA GLY A 94 -9.57 -2.24 -0.85
C GLY A 94 -9.04 -0.83 -1.12
N ARG A 95 -8.23 -0.60 -2.15
CA ARG A 95 -7.61 0.68 -2.51
C ARG A 95 -7.84 1.01 -3.97
N GLY A 96 -7.71 2.30 -4.28
CA GLY A 96 -7.83 2.80 -5.65
C GLY A 96 -9.08 2.29 -6.36
N TRP A 97 -8.87 1.71 -7.53
CA TRP A 97 -9.91 1.18 -8.40
C TRP A 97 -10.09 -0.35 -8.31
N SER A 98 -9.29 -1.04 -7.48
CA SER A 98 -9.48 -2.47 -7.22
C SER A 98 -10.67 -2.76 -6.33
N ASP A 99 -11.23 -3.97 -6.41
CA ASP A 99 -12.35 -4.41 -5.58
C ASP A 99 -12.04 -4.33 -4.09
N ARG A 100 -13.11 -4.32 -3.30
CA ARG A 100 -13.09 -4.25 -1.84
C ARG A 100 -13.81 -5.48 -1.26
N PRO A 101 -13.25 -6.70 -1.46
CA PRO A 101 -13.89 -7.93 -1.01
C PRO A 101 -14.16 -7.91 0.49
N ASP A 102 -15.25 -8.54 0.90
CA ASP A 102 -15.60 -8.68 2.31
C ASP A 102 -14.89 -9.91 2.91
N THR A 103 -13.58 -9.79 3.11
CA THR A 103 -12.69 -10.85 3.59
C THR A 103 -11.63 -10.27 4.55
N ASP A 104 -10.77 -11.12 5.09
CA ASP A 104 -9.57 -10.69 5.79
C ASP A 104 -8.55 -10.12 4.80
N TYR A 105 -7.88 -9.04 5.21
CA TYR A 105 -6.87 -8.35 4.42
C TYR A 105 -5.47 -8.73 4.91
N ASP A 106 -5.17 -10.01 4.83
CA ASP A 106 -3.92 -10.63 5.25
C ASP A 106 -2.87 -10.72 4.12
N GLY A 107 -1.74 -11.34 4.42
CA GLY A 107 -0.67 -11.55 3.45
C GLY A 107 -1.08 -12.52 2.34
N ASP A 108 -1.91 -13.51 2.64
CA ASP A 108 -2.33 -14.51 1.66
C ASP A 108 -3.27 -13.90 0.60
N LEU A 109 -4.14 -12.96 0.98
CA LEU A 109 -4.96 -12.20 0.03
C LEU A 109 -4.08 -11.41 -0.94
N THR A 110 -3.08 -10.71 -0.41
CA THR A 110 -2.16 -9.93 -1.26
C THR A 110 -1.29 -10.82 -2.13
N ASP A 111 -0.84 -11.95 -1.62
CA ASP A 111 -0.08 -12.95 -2.38
C ASP A 111 -0.88 -13.48 -3.58
N ARG A 112 -2.15 -13.85 -3.36
CA ARG A 112 -3.04 -14.29 -4.46
C ARG A 112 -3.23 -13.19 -5.50
N GLN A 113 -3.38 -11.94 -5.06
CA GLN A 113 -3.54 -10.80 -5.96
C GLN A 113 -2.29 -10.57 -6.82
N LEU A 114 -1.11 -10.48 -6.21
CA LEU A 114 0.14 -10.27 -6.93
C LEU A 114 0.45 -11.43 -7.88
N LYS A 115 0.31 -12.67 -7.39
CA LYS A 115 0.53 -13.86 -8.21
C LYS A 115 -0.43 -13.91 -9.39
N GLY A 116 -1.73 -13.71 -9.14
CA GLY A 116 -2.76 -13.73 -10.18
C GLY A 116 -2.52 -12.65 -11.24
N LEU A 117 -2.14 -11.44 -10.85
CA LEU A 117 -1.78 -10.37 -11.80
C LEU A 117 -0.57 -10.77 -12.66
N LEU A 118 0.52 -11.23 -12.05
CA LEU A 118 1.72 -11.62 -12.80
C LEU A 118 1.44 -12.79 -13.75
N ASP A 119 0.64 -13.78 -13.33
CA ASP A 119 0.26 -14.90 -14.18
C ASP A 119 -0.61 -14.46 -15.37
N SER A 120 -1.57 -13.54 -15.12
CA SER A 120 -2.44 -12.99 -16.17
C SER A 120 -1.67 -12.18 -17.22
N LEU A 121 -0.55 -11.56 -16.81
CA LEU A 121 0.34 -10.81 -17.71
C LEU A 121 1.36 -11.71 -18.42
N GLY A 122 1.29 -13.04 -18.24
CA GLY A 122 2.24 -13.98 -18.83
C GLY A 122 3.66 -13.84 -18.29
N LEU A 123 3.82 -13.45 -17.03
CA LEU A 123 5.10 -13.25 -16.34
C LEU A 123 5.35 -14.36 -15.30
N PRO A 124 5.60 -15.63 -15.70
CA PRO A 124 5.82 -16.73 -14.76
C PRO A 124 7.21 -16.69 -14.11
N GLY A 125 8.14 -15.96 -14.69
CA GLY A 125 9.53 -15.85 -14.23
C GLY A 125 9.70 -14.88 -13.06
N PRO A 126 10.94 -14.76 -12.55
CA PRO A 126 11.21 -13.82 -11.46
C PRO A 126 11.15 -12.36 -11.94
N VAL A 127 10.47 -11.52 -11.15
CA VAL A 127 10.37 -10.07 -11.34
C VAL A 127 11.10 -9.34 -10.23
N ASP A 128 11.54 -8.12 -10.50
CA ASP A 128 11.97 -7.20 -9.45
C ASP A 128 10.73 -6.61 -8.78
N ILE A 129 10.74 -6.48 -7.45
CA ILE A 129 9.59 -5.93 -6.72
C ILE A 129 10.02 -4.77 -5.84
N VAL A 130 9.25 -3.69 -5.90
CA VAL A 130 9.45 -2.50 -5.08
C VAL A 130 8.20 -2.29 -4.22
N GLY A 131 8.36 -2.18 -2.91
CA GLY A 131 7.25 -1.93 -1.99
C GLY A 131 7.53 -0.77 -1.05
N VAL A 132 6.55 0.13 -0.87
CA VAL A 132 6.65 1.25 0.08
C VAL A 132 5.74 1.01 1.30
N SER A 133 6.24 1.30 2.51
CA SER A 133 5.41 1.24 3.73
C SER A 133 4.78 -0.14 3.95
N TYR A 134 3.45 -0.24 3.98
CA TYR A 134 2.72 -1.51 3.97
C TYR A 134 3.06 -2.39 2.77
N GLY A 135 3.34 -1.79 1.61
CA GLY A 135 3.84 -2.52 0.44
C GLY A 135 5.14 -3.28 0.72
N GLY A 136 5.96 -2.81 1.65
CA GLY A 136 7.13 -3.55 2.14
C GLY A 136 6.76 -4.86 2.84
N PHE A 137 5.68 -4.87 3.64
CA PHE A 137 5.12 -6.12 4.18
C PHE A 137 4.60 -7.03 3.05
N VAL A 138 3.80 -6.48 2.15
CA VAL A 138 3.20 -7.26 1.04
C VAL A 138 4.28 -7.91 0.19
N THR A 139 5.28 -7.17 -0.21
CA THR A 139 6.38 -7.67 -1.06
C THR A 139 7.29 -8.65 -0.33
N GLY A 140 7.54 -8.41 0.96
CA GLY A 140 8.28 -9.34 1.82
C GLY A 140 7.53 -10.67 1.99
N HIS A 141 6.21 -10.61 2.24
CA HIS A 141 5.36 -11.78 2.35
C HIS A 141 5.33 -12.58 1.04
N PHE A 142 5.17 -11.89 -0.09
CA PHE A 142 5.22 -12.52 -1.41
C PHE A 142 6.58 -13.17 -1.71
N ALA A 143 7.68 -12.48 -1.36
CA ALA A 143 9.03 -13.01 -1.56
C ALA A 143 9.31 -14.27 -0.73
N ARG A 144 8.72 -14.36 0.47
CA ARG A 144 8.75 -15.55 1.32
C ARG A 144 7.94 -16.69 0.73
N SER A 145 6.69 -16.41 0.34
CA SER A 145 5.74 -17.42 -0.15
C SER A 145 6.09 -17.93 -1.55
N TYR A 146 6.61 -17.06 -2.41
CA TYR A 146 6.94 -17.38 -3.81
C TYR A 146 8.39 -17.01 -4.16
N PRO A 147 9.38 -17.62 -3.49
CA PRO A 147 10.78 -17.20 -3.65
C PRO A 147 11.30 -17.29 -5.09
N ARG A 148 10.80 -18.18 -5.92
CA ARG A 148 11.20 -18.29 -7.33
C ARG A 148 10.58 -17.22 -8.24
N ARG A 149 9.61 -16.46 -7.75
CA ARG A 149 8.91 -15.39 -8.49
C ARG A 149 9.56 -14.00 -8.27
N VAL A 150 10.52 -13.90 -7.36
CA VAL A 150 11.16 -12.61 -7.00
C VAL A 150 12.65 -12.67 -7.29
N ARG A 151 13.15 -11.75 -8.14
CA ARG A 151 14.55 -11.58 -8.47
C ARG A 151 15.26 -10.77 -7.40
N SER A 152 14.81 -9.55 -7.20
CA SER A 152 15.30 -8.64 -6.18
C SER A 152 14.14 -7.93 -5.47
N LEU A 153 14.42 -7.37 -4.31
CA LEU A 153 13.42 -6.68 -3.48
C LEU A 153 13.92 -5.30 -3.10
N THR A 154 13.11 -4.28 -3.35
CA THR A 154 13.36 -2.93 -2.81
C THR A 154 12.27 -2.59 -1.81
N LEU A 155 12.70 -2.25 -0.61
CA LEU A 155 11.85 -1.84 0.51
C LEU A 155 12.07 -0.35 0.76
N ILE A 156 11.01 0.45 0.64
CA ILE A 156 11.04 1.90 0.88
C ILE A 156 10.21 2.19 2.12
N ASP A 157 10.83 2.72 3.17
CA ASP A 157 10.16 3.05 4.44
C ASP A 157 9.18 1.97 4.92
N PRO A 158 9.60 0.68 4.94
CA PRO A 158 8.67 -0.41 5.21
C PRO A 158 8.16 -0.38 6.64
N VAL A 159 6.96 -0.92 6.86
CA VAL A 159 6.45 -1.19 8.22
C VAL A 159 7.36 -2.21 8.90
N PHE A 160 7.73 -1.98 10.17
CA PHE A 160 8.75 -2.78 10.88
C PHE A 160 8.32 -3.33 12.24
N GLY A 161 7.19 -2.87 12.75
CA GLY A 161 6.66 -3.29 14.05
C GLY A 161 5.14 -3.24 14.08
N SER A 162 4.55 -4.09 14.93
CA SER A 162 3.11 -4.10 15.13
C SER A 162 2.67 -2.85 15.91
N ARG A 163 1.79 -2.04 15.34
CA ARG A 163 1.10 -0.99 16.07
C ARG A 163 -0.18 -1.56 16.68
N LYS A 164 -0.25 -1.62 18.01
CA LYS A 164 -1.46 -2.06 18.71
C LYS A 164 -2.65 -1.19 18.29
N MET A 165 -3.74 -1.84 17.92
CA MET A 165 -5.01 -1.17 17.67
C MET A 165 -5.56 -0.57 18.97
N LYS A 166 -6.15 0.64 18.89
CA LYS A 166 -6.89 1.20 20.03
C LYS A 166 -8.06 0.28 20.34
N THR A 167 -8.22 -0.11 21.61
CA THR A 167 -9.24 -1.09 22.08
C THR A 167 -10.65 -0.78 21.55
N ARG A 168 -11.01 0.52 21.42
CA ARG A 168 -12.34 0.89 20.89
C ARG A 168 -12.60 0.39 19.47
N TYR A 169 -11.57 0.12 18.65
CA TYR A 169 -11.72 -0.38 17.29
C TYR A 169 -11.68 -1.91 17.19
N THR A 170 -11.39 -2.60 18.30
CA THR A 170 -11.43 -4.06 18.36
C THR A 170 -12.75 -4.60 18.93
N LEU A 171 -13.65 -3.71 19.38
CA LEU A 171 -14.97 -4.12 19.90
C LEU A 171 -15.85 -4.64 18.76
N PRO A 172 -16.47 -5.83 18.90
CA PRO A 172 -17.39 -6.34 17.90
C PRO A 172 -18.52 -5.34 17.59
N LEU A 173 -18.89 -5.19 16.34
CA LEU A 173 -19.92 -4.28 15.80
C LEU A 173 -19.65 -2.79 16.05
N LEU A 174 -19.34 -2.39 17.27
CA LEU A 174 -19.08 -1.00 17.63
C LEU A 174 -17.75 -0.49 17.08
N GLY A 175 -16.72 -1.33 17.09
CA GLY A 175 -15.38 -0.95 16.64
C GLY A 175 -15.34 -0.52 15.17
N PRO A 176 -15.87 -1.33 14.23
CA PRO A 176 -15.97 -0.94 12.83
C PRO A 176 -16.78 0.35 12.61
N TRP A 177 -17.89 0.52 13.31
CA TRP A 177 -18.68 1.75 13.23
C TRP A 177 -17.91 2.97 13.75
N LEU A 178 -17.24 2.87 14.90
CA LEU A 178 -16.40 3.95 15.44
C LEU A 178 -15.25 4.28 14.48
N TRP A 179 -14.66 3.27 13.86
CA TRP A 179 -13.63 3.47 12.85
C TRP A 179 -14.16 4.28 11.67
N GLN A 180 -15.31 3.87 11.13
CA GLN A 180 -15.95 4.51 9.97
C GLN A 180 -16.27 5.98 10.21
N VAL A 181 -16.81 6.31 11.39
CA VAL A 181 -17.24 7.69 11.68
C VAL A 181 -16.18 8.59 12.31
N LEU A 182 -15.13 8.03 12.90
CA LEU A 182 -14.11 8.81 13.61
C LEU A 182 -12.76 8.88 12.88
N GLU A 183 -12.32 7.81 12.24
CA GLU A 183 -10.99 7.74 11.64
C GLU A 183 -11.03 7.93 10.12
N VAL A 184 -11.95 7.23 9.43
CA VAL A 184 -12.03 7.31 7.96
C VAL A 184 -12.16 8.76 7.45
N PRO A 185 -13.03 9.63 8.02
CA PRO A 185 -13.17 11.02 7.57
C PRO A 185 -11.89 11.88 7.68
N LYS A 186 -10.95 11.47 8.54
CA LYS A 186 -9.71 12.21 8.79
C LYS A 186 -8.55 11.77 7.88
N MET A 187 -8.70 10.63 7.18
CA MET A 187 -7.57 10.02 6.48
C MET A 187 -7.03 10.91 5.36
N ALA A 188 -7.90 11.56 4.59
CA ALA A 188 -7.47 12.46 3.53
C ALA A 188 -6.69 13.66 4.09
N ALA A 189 -7.25 14.35 5.09
CA ALA A 189 -6.59 15.49 5.73
C ALA A 189 -5.31 15.10 6.49
N GLY A 190 -5.11 13.82 6.78
CA GLY A 190 -3.88 13.29 7.40
C GLY A 190 -2.75 13.04 6.40
N GLN A 191 -3.03 12.97 5.10
CA GLN A 191 -2.05 12.63 4.07
C GLN A 191 -0.84 13.59 3.97
N PRO A 192 -0.99 14.90 4.18
CA PRO A 192 0.16 15.80 4.18
C PRO A 192 1.24 15.45 5.20
N THR A 193 0.91 14.69 6.25
CA THR A 193 1.91 14.27 7.27
C THR A 193 2.91 13.24 6.75
N ASP A 194 2.67 12.63 5.59
CA ASP A 194 3.58 11.71 4.94
C ASP A 194 4.79 12.41 4.29
N PHE A 195 4.73 13.75 4.19
CA PHE A 195 5.76 14.58 3.57
C PHE A 195 6.47 15.48 4.59
N LEU A 196 7.73 15.77 4.32
CA LEU A 196 8.48 16.82 5.00
C LEU A 196 8.04 18.21 4.47
N HIS A 197 7.78 18.30 3.16
CA HIS A 197 7.36 19.50 2.44
C HIS A 197 6.03 19.28 1.71
N PRO A 198 4.89 19.20 2.45
CA PRO A 198 3.59 18.91 1.85
C PRO A 198 3.12 19.98 0.84
N GLU A 199 3.62 21.21 0.94
CA GLU A 199 3.34 22.29 -0.01
C GLU A 199 3.82 22.00 -1.44
N ALA A 200 4.74 21.07 -1.61
CA ALA A 200 5.18 20.59 -2.92
C ALA A 200 4.17 19.65 -3.60
N PHE A 201 3.18 19.17 -2.84
CA PHE A 201 2.17 18.19 -3.30
C PHE A 201 0.75 18.67 -3.01
N PRO A 202 0.32 19.85 -3.52
CA PRO A 202 -0.92 20.50 -3.12
C PRO A 202 -2.18 19.68 -3.45
N ASP A 203 -2.14 18.87 -4.51
CA ASP A 203 -3.29 18.06 -4.96
C ASP A 203 -3.37 16.68 -4.29
N TRP A 204 -2.45 16.36 -3.37
CA TRP A 204 -2.33 15.02 -2.79
C TRP A 204 -3.57 14.60 -2.00
N GLU A 205 -4.10 15.48 -1.19
CA GLU A 205 -5.31 15.24 -0.41
C GLU A 205 -6.53 15.00 -1.32
N GLU A 206 -6.69 15.79 -2.40
CA GLU A 206 -7.81 15.66 -3.33
C GLU A 206 -7.72 14.34 -4.12
N ARG A 207 -6.54 13.98 -4.60
CA ARG A 207 -6.30 12.68 -5.23
C ARG A 207 -6.66 11.51 -4.31
N TYR A 208 -6.35 11.64 -3.02
CA TYR A 208 -6.70 10.63 -2.03
C TYR A 208 -8.21 10.50 -1.83
N ARG A 209 -8.95 11.63 -1.77
CA ARG A 209 -10.41 11.66 -1.61
C ARG A 209 -11.14 10.88 -2.70
N THR A 210 -10.61 10.86 -3.91
CA THR A 210 -11.20 10.15 -5.06
C THR A 210 -11.46 8.66 -4.75
N GLN A 211 -10.54 7.98 -4.09
CA GLN A 211 -10.72 6.57 -3.74
C GLN A 211 -11.48 6.35 -2.43
N GLN A 212 -11.39 7.32 -1.51
CA GLN A 212 -12.00 7.25 -0.18
C GLN A 212 -13.53 7.22 -0.25
N ARG A 213 -14.10 7.76 -1.33
CA ARG A 213 -15.55 7.83 -1.52
C ARG A 213 -16.21 6.48 -1.81
N TYR A 214 -15.46 5.48 -2.26
CA TYR A 214 -16.02 4.18 -2.63
C TYR A 214 -16.23 3.28 -1.41
N GLU A 215 -17.44 2.68 -1.32
CA GLU A 215 -17.84 1.78 -0.24
C GLU A 215 -16.83 0.66 0.01
N GLY A 216 -16.56 0.39 1.29
CA GLY A 216 -15.65 -0.65 1.75
C GLY A 216 -14.18 -0.21 1.89
N PHE A 217 -13.85 1.04 1.58
CA PHE A 217 -12.50 1.58 1.78
C PHE A 217 -12.10 1.52 3.27
N GLY A 218 -12.90 2.09 4.16
CA GLY A 218 -12.61 2.13 5.60
C GLY A 218 -12.56 0.73 6.21
N ARG A 219 -13.45 -0.18 5.77
CA ARG A 219 -13.45 -1.58 6.17
C ARG A 219 -12.14 -2.26 5.79
N ALA A 220 -11.68 -2.08 4.55
CA ALA A 220 -10.44 -2.65 4.06
C ALA A 220 -9.22 -2.16 4.86
N ILE A 221 -9.13 -0.85 5.12
CA ILE A 221 -8.04 -0.29 5.92
C ILE A 221 -8.06 -0.79 7.36
N LEU A 222 -9.26 -0.86 7.99
CA LEU A 222 -9.40 -1.40 9.35
C LEU A 222 -8.90 -2.84 9.42
N ARG A 223 -9.38 -3.72 8.53
CA ARG A 223 -8.99 -5.13 8.51
C ARG A 223 -7.49 -5.31 8.23
N THR A 224 -6.93 -4.55 7.29
CA THR A 224 -5.49 -4.54 7.06
C THR A 224 -4.71 -4.20 8.34
N ARG A 225 -5.14 -3.17 9.08
CA ARG A 225 -4.49 -2.78 10.35
C ARG A 225 -4.64 -3.85 11.42
N GLN A 226 -5.79 -4.53 11.48
CA GLN A 226 -6.04 -5.62 12.43
C GLN A 226 -5.11 -6.81 12.16
N GLN A 227 -4.94 -7.20 10.89
CA GLN A 227 -4.03 -8.28 10.49
C GLN A 227 -2.56 -7.90 10.74
N LEU A 228 -2.17 -6.70 10.35
CA LEU A 228 -0.80 -6.22 10.56
C LEU A 228 -0.43 -6.14 12.05
N ALA A 229 -1.40 -5.80 12.93
CA ALA A 229 -1.18 -5.75 14.37
C ALA A 229 -0.89 -7.13 15.00
N GLN A 230 -1.23 -8.21 14.32
CA GLN A 230 -0.99 -9.60 14.73
C GLN A 230 0.24 -10.22 14.04
N THR A 231 0.86 -9.51 13.10
CA THR A 231 1.98 -10.01 12.30
C THR A 231 3.31 -9.80 13.02
N ASP A 232 4.15 -10.83 13.09
CA ASP A 232 5.55 -10.72 13.52
C ASP A 232 6.42 -10.24 12.34
N LEU A 233 6.48 -8.91 12.17
CA LEU A 233 7.26 -8.29 11.10
C LEU A 233 8.77 -8.55 11.22
N PRO A 234 9.39 -8.52 12.42
CA PRO A 234 10.78 -8.94 12.58
C PRO A 234 11.04 -10.37 12.10
N ALA A 235 10.12 -11.32 12.36
CA ALA A 235 10.25 -12.68 11.83
C ALA A 235 10.18 -12.71 10.30
N LEU A 236 9.23 -12.00 9.71
CA LEU A 236 9.12 -11.88 8.25
C LEU A 236 10.42 -11.39 7.63
N TYR A 237 11.05 -10.34 8.17
CA TYR A 237 12.31 -9.83 7.63
C TYR A 237 13.47 -10.82 7.80
N ARG A 238 13.52 -11.60 8.89
CA ARG A 238 14.48 -12.70 9.01
C ARG A 238 14.29 -13.78 7.95
N GLU A 239 13.04 -14.15 7.68
CA GLU A 239 12.69 -15.12 6.63
C GLU A 239 13.05 -14.61 5.23
N VAL A 240 12.78 -13.34 4.94
CA VAL A 240 13.21 -12.67 3.70
C VAL A 240 14.74 -12.67 3.58
N GLY A 241 15.46 -12.31 4.65
CA GLY A 241 16.93 -12.32 4.68
C GLY A 241 17.53 -13.71 4.43
N ALA A 242 16.89 -14.76 4.98
CA ALA A 242 17.31 -16.14 4.79
C ALA A 242 17.19 -16.64 3.32
N THR A 243 16.42 -15.94 2.47
CA THR A 243 16.32 -16.28 1.04
C THR A 243 17.60 -15.97 0.25
N GLY A 244 18.49 -15.15 0.78
CA GLY A 244 19.75 -14.75 0.14
C GLY A 244 19.61 -13.88 -1.11
N ARG A 245 18.40 -13.35 -1.40
CA ARG A 245 18.18 -12.51 -2.58
C ARG A 245 18.67 -11.07 -2.33
N PRO A 246 19.03 -10.36 -3.40
CA PRO A 246 19.38 -8.95 -3.29
C PRO A 246 18.24 -8.12 -2.72
N VAL A 247 18.53 -7.29 -1.71
CA VAL A 247 17.58 -6.37 -1.11
C VAL A 247 18.17 -4.97 -1.05
N LEU A 248 17.44 -3.98 -1.56
CA LEU A 248 17.71 -2.56 -1.32
C LEU A 248 16.72 -2.05 -0.26
N LEU A 249 17.25 -1.46 0.80
CA LEU A 249 16.46 -0.79 1.85
C LEU A 249 16.67 0.72 1.74
N VAL A 250 15.63 1.45 1.38
CA VAL A 250 15.61 2.91 1.31
C VAL A 250 14.83 3.45 2.50
N TRP A 251 15.31 4.53 3.15
CA TRP A 251 14.60 5.11 4.28
C TRP A 251 14.80 6.61 4.41
N GLY A 252 13.68 7.36 4.50
CA GLY A 252 13.69 8.79 4.81
C GLY A 252 14.10 9.05 6.26
N ARG A 253 15.06 9.94 6.48
CA ARG A 253 15.54 10.21 7.85
C ARG A 253 14.52 10.93 8.72
N GLU A 254 13.65 11.71 8.11
CA GLU A 254 12.62 12.51 8.77
C GLU A 254 11.24 11.82 8.75
N ASP A 255 11.20 10.51 8.45
CA ASP A 255 9.96 9.74 8.44
C ASP A 255 9.32 9.67 9.83
N ARG A 256 8.10 10.20 9.92
CA ARG A 256 7.28 10.21 11.14
C ARG A 256 6.21 9.11 11.14
N VAL A 257 5.98 8.48 10.00
CA VAL A 257 4.99 7.40 9.83
C VAL A 257 5.62 6.06 10.20
N THR A 258 6.77 5.74 9.61
CA THR A 258 7.64 4.63 10.00
C THR A 258 9.00 5.20 10.41
N PRO A 259 9.20 5.57 11.68
CA PRO A 259 10.40 6.26 12.13
C PRO A 259 11.69 5.58 11.71
N PHE A 260 12.71 6.38 11.35
CA PHE A 260 14.00 5.95 10.79
C PHE A 260 14.70 4.87 11.61
N GLU A 261 14.52 4.89 12.94
CA GLU A 261 15.04 3.87 13.87
C GLU A 261 14.54 2.47 13.53
N GLY A 262 13.38 2.36 12.88
CA GLY A 262 12.82 1.10 12.38
C GLY A 262 13.71 0.39 11.37
N SER A 263 14.58 1.14 10.68
CA SER A 263 15.56 0.57 9.76
C SER A 263 16.48 -0.43 10.43
N THR A 264 16.74 -0.27 11.74
CA THR A 264 17.56 -1.19 12.53
C THR A 264 16.91 -2.57 12.64
N VAL A 265 15.58 -2.63 12.77
CA VAL A 265 14.83 -3.89 12.84
C VAL A 265 14.90 -4.62 11.51
N VAL A 266 14.67 -3.91 10.40
CA VAL A 266 14.69 -4.51 9.06
C VAL A 266 16.11 -4.98 8.72
N ARG A 267 17.12 -4.18 9.00
CA ARG A 267 18.54 -4.52 8.77
C ARG A 267 19.02 -5.69 9.64
N ALA A 268 18.52 -5.81 10.88
CA ALA A 268 18.79 -6.98 11.70
C ALA A 268 18.20 -8.27 11.11
N GLY A 269 17.04 -8.19 10.46
CA GLY A 269 16.41 -9.30 9.75
C GLY A 269 17.06 -9.62 8.40
N ILE A 270 17.56 -8.60 7.70
CA ILE A 270 18.18 -8.72 6.37
C ILE A 270 19.58 -8.09 6.40
N PRO A 271 20.59 -8.73 7.04
CA PRO A 271 21.91 -8.13 7.23
C PRO A 271 22.64 -7.80 5.91
N ALA A 272 22.32 -8.52 4.83
CA ALA A 272 22.91 -8.31 3.51
C ALA A 272 22.21 -7.20 2.70
N ALA A 273 21.17 -6.54 3.25
CA ALA A 273 20.49 -5.47 2.54
C ALA A 273 21.43 -4.28 2.29
N GLU A 274 21.44 -3.79 1.06
CA GLU A 274 22.05 -2.52 0.72
C GLU A 274 21.21 -1.39 1.30
N PHE A 275 21.77 -0.60 2.21
CA PHE A 275 21.03 0.43 2.93
C PHE A 275 21.29 1.82 2.36
N PHE A 276 20.23 2.50 1.97
CA PHE A 276 20.27 3.86 1.44
C PHE A 276 19.41 4.81 2.28
N PRO A 277 19.98 5.47 3.30
CA PRO A 277 19.29 6.52 4.04
C PRO A 277 19.17 7.78 3.17
N VAL A 278 18.01 8.44 3.23
CA VAL A 278 17.70 9.61 2.40
C VAL A 278 17.52 10.82 3.29
N ASP A 279 18.45 11.76 3.22
CA ASP A 279 18.37 13.03 3.94
C ASP A 279 17.31 13.94 3.33
N SER A 280 16.66 14.76 4.15
CA SER A 280 15.60 15.70 3.75
C SER A 280 14.44 15.00 3.04
N ALA A 281 14.00 13.86 3.59
CA ALA A 281 12.84 13.11 3.14
C ALA A 281 12.09 12.48 4.31
N ALA A 282 10.77 12.56 4.27
CA ALA A 282 9.87 11.87 5.19
C ALA A 282 9.48 10.48 4.65
N HIS A 283 8.19 10.13 4.71
CA HIS A 283 7.68 8.78 4.42
C HIS A 283 7.69 8.38 2.93
N LEU A 284 7.84 9.35 2.04
CA LEU A 284 7.77 9.13 0.59
C LEU A 284 9.03 9.64 -0.13
N PRO A 285 10.23 9.14 0.23
CA PRO A 285 11.50 9.63 -0.31
C PRO A 285 11.60 9.52 -1.83
N MET A 286 10.89 8.57 -2.45
CA MET A 286 10.84 8.42 -3.90
C MET A 286 10.06 9.56 -4.60
N LEU A 287 9.29 10.34 -3.85
CA LEU A 287 8.63 11.56 -4.32
C LEU A 287 9.42 12.83 -3.92
N GLU A 288 9.79 12.96 -2.65
CA GLU A 288 10.45 14.14 -2.12
C GLU A 288 11.90 14.30 -2.59
N ARG A 289 12.59 13.18 -2.74
CA ARG A 289 13.99 13.09 -3.19
C ARG A 289 14.11 12.15 -4.39
N SER A 290 13.22 12.35 -5.36
CA SER A 290 13.06 11.45 -6.51
C SER A 290 14.36 11.16 -7.25
N SER A 291 15.15 12.19 -7.54
CA SER A 291 16.41 12.03 -8.33
C SER A 291 17.42 11.08 -7.67
N PRO A 292 17.89 11.27 -6.42
CA PRO A 292 18.82 10.34 -5.79
C PRO A 292 18.21 8.97 -5.52
N VAL A 293 16.92 8.89 -5.16
CA VAL A 293 16.25 7.60 -4.90
C VAL A 293 16.12 6.80 -6.19
N HIS A 294 15.69 7.42 -7.29
CA HIS A 294 15.57 6.71 -8.58
C HIS A 294 16.96 6.32 -9.13
N ALA A 295 17.98 7.17 -8.99
CA ALA A 295 19.33 6.82 -9.39
C ALA A 295 19.84 5.58 -8.64
N ARG A 296 19.64 5.53 -7.32
CA ARG A 296 20.03 4.38 -6.48
C ARG A 296 19.24 3.11 -6.82
N LEU A 297 17.92 3.26 -7.05
CA LEU A 297 17.06 2.16 -7.47
C LEU A 297 17.53 1.58 -8.83
N LEU A 298 17.80 2.43 -9.81
CA LEU A 298 18.29 2.01 -11.13
C LEU A 298 19.64 1.32 -11.06
N GLU A 299 20.57 1.84 -10.25
CA GLU A 299 21.86 1.20 -9.99
C GLU A 299 21.67 -0.21 -9.43
N PHE A 300 20.86 -0.35 -8.38
CA PHE A 300 20.57 -1.63 -7.75
C PHE A 300 19.92 -2.63 -8.73
N LEU A 301 18.89 -2.19 -9.46
CA LEU A 301 18.21 -3.04 -10.43
C LEU A 301 19.15 -3.50 -11.57
N ARG A 302 20.12 -2.70 -12.00
CA ARG A 302 21.09 -3.07 -13.04
C ARG A 302 22.17 -4.03 -12.55
N ALA A 303 22.50 -3.95 -11.25
CA ALA A 303 23.52 -4.80 -10.64
C ALA A 303 23.02 -6.23 -10.39
N HIS A 304 21.71 -6.40 -10.26
CA HIS A 304 21.08 -7.67 -9.92
C HIS A 304 20.03 -8.11 -10.96
#